data_7ab53d32aa80f0c5e3c427ac8bb20cda
#
_entry.id   7ab53d32aa80f0c5e3c427ac8bb20cda
#
_cell.length_a   1.000
_cell.length_b   1.000
_cell.length_c   1.000
_cell.angle_alpha   90.00
_cell.angle_beta   90.00
_cell.angle_gamma   90.00
#
_symmetry.space_group_name_H-M   'P 1'
#
loop_
_entity.id
_entity.type
_entity.pdbx_description
1 polymer ?
#
loop_
_entity_poly.entity_id
_entity_poly.type
_entity_poly.pdbx_seq_one_letter_code
_entity_poly.pdbx_strand_id
1 'polypeptide(L)'
;VRVLVVKLADRVHNARTWRYVKTTSAQKKARETLDVYAPLANRLGMNAIKTELEELSFKVLYPKIYNEIVVLVARRAGQRDVYLKQILAEINEDLDEQNIKAYVTGRPKDYFSIYQKMIVRGHDFANIYDLVGVRIIVDTIQDCYAALGAVHARWNPVPGRFKDYIAMPKLNMYQSLHTTVVGPGGKPVEIQIRTWDMHRRAEFGIAAHWKYKENGQAGRALSSPDKSDRKRDENNQELSEVDNLKWIQQLADWTSETPDSNEFLGSLKEDLGSSEVYVFTPKGKIVSLPAHATPVDFAYAVHTEVGHRTMGARVNGRLVPLDTTLDNGDTVEILTSKSDTAGPSRDWLSFVQ
;
A
#
# COMPACT_ATOMS: atom_id res chain seq x y z
N VAL A 1 17.13 -13.03 -4.19
CA VAL A 1 16.73 -11.93 -3.28
C VAL A 1 17.89 -11.00 -2.97
N ARG A 2 19.07 -11.49 -2.50
CA ARG A 2 20.21 -10.62 -2.15
C ARG A 2 20.62 -9.70 -3.32
N VAL A 3 20.66 -10.23 -4.54
CA VAL A 3 20.96 -9.46 -5.75
C VAL A 3 19.96 -8.32 -5.96
N LEU A 4 18.66 -8.57 -5.74
CA LEU A 4 17.61 -7.52 -5.87
C LEU A 4 17.80 -6.38 -4.87
N VAL A 5 18.16 -6.71 -3.62
CA VAL A 5 18.41 -5.67 -2.60
C VAL A 5 19.65 -4.84 -2.95
N VAL A 6 20.72 -5.49 -3.43
CA VAL A 6 21.93 -4.77 -3.92
C VAL A 6 21.56 -3.89 -5.12
N LYS A 7 20.75 -4.37 -6.05
CA LYS A 7 20.27 -3.60 -7.21
C LYS A 7 19.40 -2.40 -6.79
N LEU A 8 18.54 -2.57 -5.78
CA LEU A 8 17.74 -1.47 -5.25
C LEU A 8 18.63 -0.42 -4.56
N ALA A 9 19.62 -0.85 -3.79
CA ALA A 9 20.58 0.07 -3.15
C ALA A 9 21.40 0.84 -4.18
N ASP A 10 21.91 0.15 -5.24
CA ASP A 10 22.59 0.78 -6.37
C ASP A 10 21.67 1.80 -7.08
N ARG A 11 20.41 1.43 -7.33
CA ARG A 11 19.43 2.33 -7.96
C ARG A 11 19.18 3.59 -7.13
N VAL A 12 19.03 3.47 -5.80
CA VAL A 12 18.90 4.64 -4.90
C VAL A 12 20.13 5.51 -4.97
N HIS A 13 21.33 4.91 -4.89
CA HIS A 13 22.60 5.66 -4.99
C HIS A 13 22.68 6.43 -6.31
N ASN A 14 22.37 5.77 -7.42
CA ASN A 14 22.37 6.38 -8.73
C ASN A 14 21.31 7.47 -8.86
N ALA A 15 20.11 7.28 -8.29
CA ALA A 15 19.04 8.25 -8.31
C ALA A 15 19.42 9.56 -7.60
N ARG A 16 20.11 9.47 -6.46
CA ARG A 16 20.63 10.64 -5.71
C ARG A 16 21.60 11.49 -6.53
N THR A 17 22.23 10.90 -7.55
CA THR A 17 23.26 11.53 -8.40
C THR A 17 22.74 11.97 -9.76
N TRP A 18 21.46 11.81 -10.09
CA TRP A 18 20.90 12.18 -11.42
C TRP A 18 21.09 13.65 -11.78
N ARG A 19 21.25 14.55 -10.81
CA ARG A 19 21.55 15.96 -11.08
C ARG A 19 22.87 16.19 -11.85
N TYR A 20 23.77 15.21 -11.89
CA TYR A 20 25.06 15.28 -12.59
C TYR A 20 25.06 14.57 -13.94
N VAL A 21 23.91 14.01 -14.37
CA VAL A 21 23.77 13.33 -15.67
C VAL A 21 22.93 14.19 -16.61
N LYS A 22 23.03 13.92 -17.94
CA LYS A 22 22.21 14.59 -18.94
C LYS A 22 20.72 14.40 -18.61
N THR A 23 19.93 15.46 -18.71
CA THR A 23 18.49 15.49 -18.35
C THR A 23 17.70 14.35 -19.02
N THR A 24 17.92 14.11 -20.32
CA THR A 24 17.24 13.05 -21.06
C THR A 24 17.56 11.66 -20.51
N SER A 25 18.80 11.41 -20.12
CA SER A 25 19.22 10.14 -19.50
C SER A 25 18.62 9.99 -18.10
N ALA A 26 18.63 11.07 -17.31
CA ALA A 26 18.02 11.10 -15.99
C ALA A 26 16.51 10.79 -16.05
N GLN A 27 15.78 11.42 -16.99
CA GLN A 27 14.35 11.18 -17.19
C GLN A 27 14.03 9.74 -17.59
N LYS A 28 14.82 9.16 -18.51
CA LYS A 28 14.65 7.73 -18.89
C LYS A 28 14.80 6.82 -17.69
N LYS A 29 15.88 7.02 -16.92
CA LYS A 29 16.16 6.23 -15.71
C LYS A 29 15.12 6.46 -14.59
N ALA A 30 14.62 7.68 -14.45
CA ALA A 30 13.59 8.00 -13.47
C ALA A 30 12.25 7.32 -13.82
N ARG A 31 11.87 7.27 -15.09
CA ARG A 31 10.68 6.54 -15.54
C ARG A 31 10.81 5.05 -15.28
N GLU A 32 11.91 4.43 -15.71
CA GLU A 32 12.21 3.04 -15.40
C GLU A 32 12.16 2.75 -13.88
N THR A 33 12.61 3.70 -13.07
CA THR A 33 12.57 3.57 -11.61
C THR A 33 11.16 3.57 -11.06
N LEU A 34 10.27 4.43 -11.55
CA LEU A 34 8.86 4.42 -11.15
C LEU A 34 8.10 3.19 -11.66
N ASP A 35 8.41 2.76 -12.88
CA ASP A 35 7.71 1.65 -13.53
C ASP A 35 8.14 0.27 -13.00
N VAL A 36 9.39 0.11 -12.54
CA VAL A 36 9.96 -1.20 -12.16
C VAL A 36 10.49 -1.22 -10.73
N TYR A 37 11.46 -0.34 -10.40
CA TYR A 37 12.20 -0.46 -9.13
C TYR A 37 11.39 -0.06 -7.90
N ALA A 38 10.54 0.96 -7.99
CA ALA A 38 9.69 1.38 -6.87
C ALA A 38 8.59 0.32 -6.59
N PRO A 39 7.87 -0.24 -7.57
CA PRO A 39 6.99 -1.39 -7.37
C PRO A 39 7.71 -2.62 -6.81
N LEU A 40 8.91 -2.93 -7.30
CA LEU A 40 9.72 -4.03 -6.78
C LEU A 40 10.06 -3.83 -5.30
N ALA A 41 10.53 -2.62 -4.93
CA ALA A 41 10.80 -2.28 -3.54
C ALA A 41 9.55 -2.41 -2.65
N ASN A 42 8.38 -2.03 -3.17
CA ASN A 42 7.10 -2.19 -2.49
C ASN A 42 6.75 -3.66 -2.26
N ARG A 43 6.91 -4.53 -3.25
CA ARG A 43 6.68 -5.98 -3.12
C ARG A 43 7.63 -6.64 -2.13
N LEU A 44 8.88 -6.19 -2.08
CA LEU A 44 9.87 -6.64 -1.09
C LEU A 44 9.65 -6.02 0.31
N GLY A 45 8.60 -5.20 0.49
CA GLY A 45 8.28 -4.54 1.76
C GLY A 45 9.24 -3.41 2.14
N MET A 46 10.15 -3.00 1.24
CA MET A 46 11.21 -2.00 1.49
C MET A 46 10.65 -0.58 1.27
N ASN A 47 9.70 -0.16 2.11
CA ASN A 47 8.97 1.10 1.91
C ASN A 47 9.86 2.35 1.98
N ALA A 48 10.92 2.35 2.79
CA ALA A 48 11.87 3.46 2.84
C ALA A 48 12.53 3.67 1.46
N ILE A 49 13.01 2.60 0.84
CA ILE A 49 13.62 2.63 -0.50
C ILE A 49 12.58 3.02 -1.56
N LYS A 50 11.39 2.42 -1.51
CA LYS A 50 10.29 2.76 -2.42
C LYS A 50 10.01 4.26 -2.41
N THR A 51 9.76 4.83 -1.24
CA THR A 51 9.42 6.25 -1.07
C THR A 51 10.53 7.16 -1.59
N GLU A 52 11.80 6.85 -1.29
CA GLU A 52 12.92 7.63 -1.78
C GLU A 52 13.07 7.55 -3.30
N LEU A 53 12.91 6.37 -3.90
CA LEU A 53 12.94 6.19 -5.35
C LEU A 53 11.81 6.95 -6.05
N GLU A 54 10.59 6.89 -5.51
CA GLU A 54 9.43 7.62 -6.02
C GLU A 54 9.67 9.13 -5.97
N GLU A 55 10.18 9.66 -4.85
CA GLU A 55 10.42 11.09 -4.66
C GLU A 55 11.51 11.63 -5.59
N LEU A 56 12.65 10.93 -5.69
CA LEU A 56 13.74 11.32 -6.58
C LEU A 56 13.32 11.27 -8.05
N SER A 57 12.52 10.27 -8.45
CA SER A 57 12.01 10.13 -9.80
C SER A 57 10.98 11.21 -10.12
N PHE A 58 10.08 11.50 -9.20
CA PHE A 58 9.07 12.54 -9.35
C PHE A 58 9.70 13.92 -9.57
N LYS A 59 10.72 14.26 -8.79
CA LYS A 59 11.48 15.52 -8.93
C LYS A 59 12.11 15.69 -10.31
N VAL A 60 12.59 14.59 -10.91
CA VAL A 60 13.25 14.61 -12.23
C VAL A 60 12.25 14.65 -13.37
N LEU A 61 11.13 13.90 -13.25
CA LEU A 61 10.14 13.80 -14.31
C LEU A 61 9.20 15.00 -14.39
N TYR A 62 8.81 15.52 -13.22
CA TYR A 62 7.80 16.59 -13.11
C TYR A 62 8.27 17.75 -12.22
N PRO A 63 9.41 18.40 -12.53
CA PRO A 63 10.04 19.39 -11.65
C PRO A 63 9.15 20.58 -11.32
N LYS A 64 8.32 21.03 -12.26
CA LYS A 64 7.37 22.14 -12.05
C LYS A 64 6.32 21.76 -11.00
N ILE A 65 5.67 20.62 -11.18
CA ILE A 65 4.61 20.13 -10.29
C ILE A 65 5.19 19.81 -8.92
N TYR A 66 6.40 19.21 -8.85
CA TYR A 66 7.11 18.97 -7.60
C TYR A 66 7.30 20.26 -6.81
N ASN A 67 7.82 21.33 -7.45
CA ASN A 67 8.05 22.60 -6.81
C ASN A 67 6.73 23.29 -6.36
N GLU A 68 5.68 23.18 -7.14
CA GLU A 68 4.34 23.68 -6.76
C GLU A 68 3.83 22.99 -5.49
N ILE A 69 3.92 21.66 -5.43
CA ILE A 69 3.50 20.89 -4.25
C ILE A 69 4.35 21.27 -3.03
N VAL A 70 5.69 21.40 -3.19
CA VAL A 70 6.58 21.82 -2.11
C VAL A 70 6.16 23.19 -1.55
N VAL A 71 5.85 24.17 -2.42
CA VAL A 71 5.39 25.49 -2.01
C VAL A 71 4.03 25.42 -1.30
N LEU A 72 3.09 24.65 -1.84
CA LEU A 72 1.77 24.46 -1.23
C LEU A 72 1.83 23.82 0.16
N VAL A 73 2.67 22.81 0.33
CA VAL A 73 2.90 22.14 1.62
C VAL A 73 3.60 23.08 2.61
N ALA A 74 4.61 23.83 2.15
CA ALA A 74 5.34 24.79 2.98
C ALA A 74 4.44 25.92 3.49
N ARG A 75 3.53 26.45 2.68
CA ARG A 75 2.57 27.49 3.11
C ARG A 75 1.69 27.06 4.29
N ARG A 76 1.40 25.77 4.41
CA ARG A 76 0.60 25.22 5.51
C ARG A 76 1.43 24.68 6.67
N ALA A 77 2.77 24.68 6.56
CA ALA A 77 3.65 24.04 7.53
C ALA A 77 3.44 24.58 8.96
N GLY A 78 3.39 25.88 9.15
CA GLY A 78 3.24 26.47 10.49
C GLY A 78 1.96 26.04 11.20
N GLN A 79 0.81 26.12 10.52
CA GLN A 79 -0.48 25.69 11.09
C GLN A 79 -0.53 24.18 11.32
N ARG A 80 0.04 23.41 10.38
CA ARG A 80 0.14 21.96 10.47
C ARG A 80 0.98 21.53 11.66
N ASP A 81 2.14 22.18 11.89
CA ASP A 81 3.07 21.80 12.94
C ASP A 81 2.50 22.11 14.33
N VAL A 82 1.78 23.24 14.50
CA VAL A 82 1.03 23.53 15.73
C VAL A 82 -0.05 22.49 15.98
N TYR A 83 -0.84 22.18 14.95
CA TYR A 83 -1.89 21.18 15.02
C TYR A 83 -1.35 19.78 15.35
N LEU A 84 -0.25 19.39 14.68
CA LEU A 84 0.41 18.11 14.94
C LEU A 84 0.92 18.03 16.39
N LYS A 85 1.55 19.08 16.91
CA LYS A 85 2.02 19.10 18.30
C LYS A 85 0.87 18.92 19.30
N GLN A 86 -0.27 19.55 19.04
CA GLN A 86 -1.48 19.37 19.88
C GLN A 86 -1.92 17.92 19.88
N ILE A 87 -2.09 17.29 18.69
CA ILE A 87 -2.50 15.89 18.56
C ILE A 87 -1.53 14.94 19.25
N LEU A 88 -0.23 15.15 19.06
CA LEU A 88 0.80 14.31 19.70
C LEU A 88 0.73 14.41 21.23
N ALA A 89 0.48 15.60 21.77
CA ALA A 89 0.33 15.80 23.22
C ALA A 89 -0.90 15.06 23.76
N GLU A 90 -2.08 15.24 23.10
CA GLU A 90 -3.33 14.59 23.50
C GLU A 90 -3.24 13.05 23.42
N ILE A 91 -2.60 12.49 22.37
CA ILE A 91 -2.38 11.04 22.26
C ILE A 91 -1.46 10.51 23.36
N ASN A 92 -0.35 11.22 23.65
CA ASN A 92 0.57 10.77 24.70
C ASN A 92 -0.12 10.79 26.07
N GLU A 93 -0.93 11.82 26.38
CA GLU A 93 -1.72 11.91 27.61
C GLU A 93 -2.62 10.67 27.77
N ASP A 94 -3.42 10.32 26.74
CA ASP A 94 -4.33 9.17 26.79
C ASP A 94 -3.59 7.84 26.95
N LEU A 95 -2.43 7.67 26.30
CA LEU A 95 -1.66 6.46 26.38
C LEU A 95 -0.96 6.31 27.75
N ASP A 96 -0.50 7.43 28.30
CA ASP A 96 0.10 7.47 29.65
C ASP A 96 -0.95 7.16 30.74
N GLU A 97 -2.17 7.69 30.63
CA GLU A 97 -3.30 7.38 31.53
C GLU A 97 -3.64 5.87 31.54
N GLN A 98 -3.49 5.21 30.39
CA GLN A 98 -3.74 3.77 30.26
C GLN A 98 -2.49 2.92 30.51
N ASN A 99 -1.37 3.52 30.94
CA ASN A 99 -0.06 2.86 31.14
C ASN A 99 0.46 2.14 29.88
N ILE A 100 0.16 2.64 28.69
CA ILE A 100 0.64 2.09 27.42
C ILE A 100 1.94 2.79 27.04
N LYS A 101 3.05 2.05 27.05
CA LYS A 101 4.34 2.59 26.57
C LYS A 101 4.32 2.70 25.06
N ALA A 102 4.40 3.92 24.55
CA ALA A 102 4.36 4.17 23.12
C ALA A 102 5.36 5.22 22.68
N TYR A 103 5.84 5.10 21.46
CA TYR A 103 6.56 6.15 20.74
C TYR A 103 5.63 6.78 19.72
N VAL A 104 5.21 8.00 19.98
CA VAL A 104 4.25 8.74 19.14
C VAL A 104 4.99 9.77 18.32
N THR A 105 4.85 9.74 16.99
CA THR A 105 5.53 10.66 16.09
C THR A 105 4.65 11.12 14.94
N GLY A 106 4.88 12.34 14.47
CA GLY A 106 4.26 12.82 13.24
C GLY A 106 4.87 12.14 12.02
N ARG A 107 4.03 11.79 11.05
CA ARG A 107 4.46 11.24 9.77
C ARG A 107 4.18 12.25 8.66
N PRO A 108 5.20 12.93 8.14
CA PRO A 108 5.04 13.76 6.94
C PRO A 108 4.66 12.85 5.76
N LYS A 109 3.76 13.34 4.93
CA LYS A 109 3.38 12.64 3.69
C LYS A 109 4.37 13.00 2.60
N ASP A 110 4.82 11.99 1.86
CA ASP A 110 5.72 12.19 0.73
C ASP A 110 5.02 12.95 -0.42
N TYR A 111 5.78 13.76 -1.15
CA TYR A 111 5.24 14.63 -2.20
C TYR A 111 4.69 13.85 -3.39
N PHE A 112 5.22 12.67 -3.68
CA PHE A 112 4.69 11.81 -4.74
C PHE A 112 3.31 11.28 -4.43
N SER A 113 3.04 10.87 -3.18
CA SER A 113 1.70 10.47 -2.73
C SER A 113 0.69 11.63 -2.79
N ILE A 114 1.14 12.86 -2.50
CA ILE A 114 0.31 14.06 -2.68
C ILE A 114 -0.01 14.27 -4.16
N TYR A 115 1.02 14.20 -5.03
CA TYR A 115 0.85 14.28 -6.48
C TYR A 115 -0.15 13.26 -7.03
N GLN A 116 -0.02 11.99 -6.63
CA GLN A 116 -0.95 10.94 -7.06
C GLN A 116 -2.39 11.25 -6.65
N LYS A 117 -2.62 11.79 -5.45
CA LYS A 117 -3.96 12.17 -5.00
C LYS A 117 -4.52 13.36 -5.78
N MET A 118 -3.69 14.37 -6.04
CA MET A 118 -4.11 15.58 -6.74
C MET A 118 -4.38 15.33 -8.24
N ILE A 119 -3.39 14.78 -8.93
CA ILE A 119 -3.40 14.73 -10.39
C ILE A 119 -4.04 13.43 -10.89
N VAL A 120 -3.68 12.28 -10.32
CA VAL A 120 -4.16 10.97 -10.81
C VAL A 120 -5.59 10.70 -10.36
N ARG A 121 -5.97 11.14 -9.14
CA ARG A 121 -7.32 10.92 -8.59
C ARG A 121 -8.23 12.15 -8.65
N GLY A 122 -7.78 13.25 -9.25
CA GLY A 122 -8.55 14.47 -9.42
C GLY A 122 -8.96 15.18 -8.11
N HIS A 123 -8.23 14.97 -7.02
CA HIS A 123 -8.51 15.64 -5.76
C HIS A 123 -7.86 17.04 -5.75
N ASP A 124 -8.66 18.07 -5.46
CA ASP A 124 -8.11 19.39 -5.19
C ASP A 124 -7.22 19.35 -3.94
N PHE A 125 -6.09 20.06 -3.97
CA PHE A 125 -5.17 20.19 -2.81
C PHE A 125 -5.89 20.69 -1.56
N ALA A 126 -6.91 21.54 -1.72
CA ALA A 126 -7.75 21.99 -0.61
C ALA A 126 -8.45 20.84 0.12
N ASN A 127 -8.78 19.77 -0.60
CA ASN A 127 -9.48 18.59 -0.12
C ASN A 127 -8.55 17.46 0.33
N ILE A 128 -7.21 17.68 0.29
CA ILE A 128 -6.24 16.74 0.86
C ILE A 128 -6.11 17.04 2.36
N TYR A 129 -7.08 16.59 3.13
CA TYR A 129 -7.12 16.77 4.60
C TYR A 129 -6.11 15.90 5.34
N ASP A 130 -5.59 14.85 4.74
CA ASP A 130 -4.70 13.85 5.33
C ASP A 130 -3.20 14.20 5.22
N LEU A 131 -2.87 15.49 5.23
CA LEU A 131 -1.47 15.96 5.31
C LEU A 131 -0.84 15.71 6.69
N VAL A 132 -1.68 15.46 7.69
CA VAL A 132 -1.25 15.13 9.05
C VAL A 132 -1.46 13.66 9.30
N GLY A 133 -0.37 12.92 9.35
CA GLY A 133 -0.34 11.53 9.78
C GLY A 133 0.35 11.41 11.13
N VAL A 134 -0.14 10.53 11.99
CA VAL A 134 0.50 10.16 13.25
C VAL A 134 0.83 8.69 13.21
N ARG A 135 1.97 8.35 13.80
CA ARG A 135 2.42 6.98 13.98
C ARG A 135 2.59 6.71 15.47
N ILE A 136 1.94 5.66 15.94
CA ILE A 136 2.07 5.15 17.31
C ILE A 136 2.80 3.81 17.22
N ILE A 137 3.94 3.69 17.89
CA ILE A 137 4.72 2.46 17.95
C ILE A 137 4.72 1.97 19.38
N VAL A 138 4.29 0.73 19.59
CA VAL A 138 4.14 0.07 20.90
C VAL A 138 4.93 -1.23 20.94
N ASP A 139 5.00 -1.86 22.10
CA ASP A 139 5.78 -3.08 22.30
C ASP A 139 5.04 -4.33 21.85
N THR A 140 3.73 -4.44 22.14
CA THR A 140 2.95 -5.64 21.91
C THR A 140 1.76 -5.43 20.99
N ILE A 141 1.22 -6.52 20.41
CA ILE A 141 -0.01 -6.48 19.61
C ILE A 141 -1.20 -6.05 20.49
N GLN A 142 -1.24 -6.48 21.74
CA GLN A 142 -2.30 -6.08 22.68
C GLN A 142 -2.29 -4.55 22.87
N ASP A 143 -1.11 -3.95 23.04
CA ASP A 143 -0.97 -2.50 23.14
C ASP A 143 -1.40 -1.78 21.86
N CYS A 144 -1.26 -2.40 20.68
CA CYS A 144 -1.79 -1.82 19.43
C CYS A 144 -3.30 -1.63 19.50
N TYR A 145 -4.04 -2.63 19.95
CA TYR A 145 -5.50 -2.56 20.07
C TYR A 145 -5.94 -1.68 21.23
N ALA A 146 -5.20 -1.67 22.34
CA ALA A 146 -5.45 -0.78 23.46
C ALA A 146 -5.26 0.68 23.04
N ALA A 147 -4.18 1.00 22.34
CA ALA A 147 -3.94 2.35 21.79
C ALA A 147 -5.02 2.77 20.77
N LEU A 148 -5.53 1.83 19.96
CA LEU A 148 -6.66 2.11 19.07
C LEU A 148 -7.91 2.46 19.88
N GLY A 149 -8.18 1.73 20.97
CA GLY A 149 -9.30 2.01 21.88
C GLY A 149 -9.20 3.39 22.52
N ALA A 150 -8.01 3.78 23.00
CA ALA A 150 -7.75 5.10 23.56
C ALA A 150 -8.04 6.22 22.54
N VAL A 151 -7.49 6.07 21.32
CA VAL A 151 -7.69 7.03 20.22
C VAL A 151 -9.17 7.15 19.84
N HIS A 152 -9.91 6.05 19.73
CA HIS A 152 -11.34 6.05 19.37
C HIS A 152 -12.24 6.52 20.53
N ALA A 153 -11.80 6.41 21.78
CA ALA A 153 -12.51 6.98 22.91
C ALA A 153 -12.42 8.53 22.93
N ARG A 154 -11.29 9.08 22.51
CA ARG A 154 -11.11 10.54 22.42
C ARG A 154 -11.75 11.14 21.18
N TRP A 155 -11.58 10.50 20.00
CA TRP A 155 -12.04 11.03 18.72
C TRP A 155 -12.87 10.03 17.92
N ASN A 156 -13.95 10.50 17.33
CA ASN A 156 -14.80 9.67 16.51
C ASN A 156 -14.08 9.20 15.24
N PRO A 157 -14.04 7.89 14.95
CA PRO A 157 -13.47 7.38 13.71
C PRO A 157 -14.34 7.75 12.50
N VAL A 158 -13.69 8.04 11.38
CA VAL A 158 -14.38 8.27 10.10
C VAL A 158 -14.84 6.91 9.54
N PRO A 159 -16.15 6.72 9.28
CA PRO A 159 -16.67 5.46 8.76
C PRO A 159 -15.95 4.99 7.49
N GLY A 160 -15.67 3.68 7.40
CA GLY A 160 -14.99 3.07 6.24
C GLY A 160 -13.49 3.37 6.13
N ARG A 161 -12.91 4.14 7.06
CA ARG A 161 -11.48 4.48 7.05
C ARG A 161 -10.63 3.66 8.03
N PHE A 162 -11.22 2.70 8.72
CA PHE A 162 -10.49 1.77 9.56
C PHE A 162 -10.03 0.55 8.74
N LYS A 163 -8.77 0.14 8.92
CA LYS A 163 -8.21 -1.06 8.29
C LYS A 163 -7.29 -1.77 9.28
N ASP A 164 -7.56 -3.04 9.49
CA ASP A 164 -6.76 -3.92 10.35
C ASP A 164 -5.84 -4.80 9.50
N TYR A 165 -4.61 -4.32 9.31
CA TYR A 165 -3.57 -5.10 8.65
C TYR A 165 -2.71 -5.92 9.63
N ILE A 166 -3.05 -5.93 10.94
CA ILE A 166 -2.46 -6.86 11.89
C ILE A 166 -3.14 -8.22 11.76
N ALA A 167 -4.48 -8.23 11.80
CA ALA A 167 -5.28 -9.43 11.61
C ALA A 167 -5.23 -9.95 10.16
N MET A 168 -5.17 -9.04 9.17
CA MET A 168 -5.11 -9.38 7.74
C MET A 168 -3.92 -8.68 7.08
N PRO A 169 -2.70 -9.23 7.17
CA PRO A 169 -1.49 -8.65 6.57
C PRO A 169 -1.64 -8.49 5.05
N LYS A 170 -0.99 -7.46 4.50
CA LYS A 170 -0.89 -7.31 3.05
C LYS A 170 0.05 -8.36 2.45
N LEU A 171 -0.06 -8.60 1.15
CA LEU A 171 0.81 -9.53 0.41
C LEU A 171 2.32 -9.29 0.63
N ASN A 172 2.72 -8.03 0.84
CA ASN A 172 4.10 -7.65 1.14
C ASN A 172 4.44 -7.71 2.64
N MET A 173 3.67 -8.45 3.44
CA MET A 173 3.86 -8.64 4.88
C MET A 173 3.71 -7.36 5.73
N TYR A 174 3.14 -6.30 5.15
CA TYR A 174 2.88 -5.09 5.90
C TYR A 174 1.78 -5.31 6.94
N GLN A 175 2.08 -4.97 8.18
CA GLN A 175 1.16 -5.04 9.32
C GLN A 175 1.08 -3.68 10.03
N SER A 176 -0.13 -3.21 10.32
CA SER A 176 -0.43 -2.00 11.08
C SER A 176 -1.94 -1.86 11.25
N LEU A 177 -2.42 -1.24 12.30
CA LEU A 177 -3.77 -0.69 12.33
C LEU A 177 -3.74 0.68 11.67
N HIS A 178 -4.71 0.95 10.81
CA HIS A 178 -4.90 2.26 10.20
C HIS A 178 -6.29 2.76 10.56
N THR A 179 -6.36 3.94 11.12
CA THR A 179 -7.63 4.62 11.36
C THR A 179 -7.52 6.09 10.96
N THR A 180 -8.65 6.67 10.58
CA THR A 180 -8.78 8.11 10.39
C THR A 180 -9.81 8.60 11.38
N VAL A 181 -9.46 9.55 12.21
CA VAL A 181 -10.35 10.13 13.22
C VAL A 181 -10.63 11.60 12.93
N VAL A 182 -11.74 12.11 13.46
CA VAL A 182 -12.06 13.54 13.42
C VAL A 182 -11.41 14.19 14.65
N GLY A 183 -10.22 14.74 14.45
CA GLY A 183 -9.43 15.38 15.50
C GLY A 183 -9.88 16.80 15.85
N PRO A 184 -9.07 17.54 16.62
CA PRO A 184 -9.37 18.90 17.04
C PRO A 184 -9.75 19.81 15.86
N GLY A 185 -10.77 20.64 16.06
CA GLY A 185 -11.27 21.54 15.02
C GLY A 185 -11.92 20.85 13.82
N GLY A 186 -12.37 19.58 13.97
CA GLY A 186 -13.10 18.84 12.94
C GLY A 186 -12.22 18.38 11.78
N LYS A 187 -10.88 18.39 11.92
CA LYS A 187 -9.95 18.00 10.86
C LYS A 187 -9.63 16.50 10.95
N PRO A 188 -9.63 15.76 9.83
CA PRO A 188 -9.28 14.35 9.83
C PRO A 188 -7.78 14.16 10.08
N VAL A 189 -7.47 13.15 10.90
CA VAL A 189 -6.10 12.72 11.24
C VAL A 189 -5.96 11.24 10.91
N GLU A 190 -5.00 10.88 10.07
CA GLU A 190 -4.64 9.49 9.81
C GLU A 190 -3.70 8.99 10.89
N ILE A 191 -4.06 7.91 11.57
CA ILE A 191 -3.27 7.31 12.64
C ILE A 191 -2.90 5.89 12.26
N GLN A 192 -1.60 5.57 12.35
CA GLN A 192 -1.03 4.26 12.13
C GLN A 192 -0.48 3.72 13.43
N ILE A 193 -0.94 2.53 13.84
CA ILE A 193 -0.52 1.89 15.10
C ILE A 193 0.10 0.55 14.76
N ARG A 194 1.30 0.29 15.29
CA ARG A 194 2.04 -0.94 15.03
C ARG A 194 3.10 -1.19 16.09
N THR A 195 3.58 -2.43 16.20
CA THR A 195 4.71 -2.75 17.08
C THR A 195 6.04 -2.31 16.46
N TRP A 196 7.11 -2.26 17.29
CA TRP A 196 8.47 -2.01 16.81
C TRP A 196 8.92 -3.01 15.75
N ASP A 197 8.49 -4.26 15.87
CA ASP A 197 8.84 -5.31 14.91
C ASP A 197 8.14 -5.10 13.57
N MET A 198 6.83 -4.82 13.60
CA MET A 198 6.07 -4.43 12.40
C MET A 198 6.62 -3.15 11.77
N HIS A 199 7.11 -2.21 12.58
CA HIS A 199 7.74 -0.99 12.09
C HIS A 199 9.01 -1.30 11.30
N ARG A 200 9.90 -2.11 11.85
CA ARG A 200 11.13 -2.52 11.16
C ARG A 200 10.82 -3.28 9.86
N ARG A 201 9.88 -4.22 9.90
CA ARG A 201 9.45 -4.96 8.71
C ARG A 201 8.85 -4.03 7.65
N ALA A 202 8.04 -3.05 8.05
CA ALA A 202 7.43 -2.10 7.13
C ALA A 202 8.43 -1.13 6.49
N GLU A 203 9.52 -0.76 7.17
CA GLU A 203 10.53 0.16 6.63
C GLU A 203 11.58 -0.57 5.76
N PHE A 204 12.03 -1.76 6.20
CA PHE A 204 13.17 -2.46 5.61
C PHE A 204 12.80 -3.78 4.92
N GLY A 205 11.55 -4.26 5.07
CA GLY A 205 11.05 -5.46 4.41
C GLY A 205 11.94 -6.67 4.64
N ILE A 206 12.18 -7.40 3.55
CA ILE A 206 13.05 -8.59 3.54
C ILE A 206 14.47 -8.32 4.10
N ALA A 207 14.99 -7.11 3.95
CA ALA A 207 16.32 -6.77 4.47
C ALA A 207 16.37 -6.78 6.02
N ALA A 208 15.27 -6.49 6.70
CA ALA A 208 15.17 -6.59 8.16
C ALA A 208 15.38 -8.03 8.66
N HIS A 209 14.89 -9.00 7.90
CA HIS A 209 14.95 -10.44 8.24
C HIS A 209 16.38 -11.01 8.24
N TRP A 210 17.24 -10.51 7.35
CA TRP A 210 18.62 -11.00 7.26
C TRP A 210 19.49 -10.57 8.42
N LYS A 211 19.33 -9.34 8.88
CA LYS A 211 20.06 -8.82 10.03
C LYS A 211 19.71 -9.59 11.33
N TYR A 212 18.48 -10.10 11.41
CA TYR A 212 18.04 -10.91 12.55
C TYR A 212 18.63 -12.34 12.53
N LYS A 213 18.71 -12.98 11.35
CA LYS A 213 19.35 -14.32 11.19
C LYS A 213 20.87 -14.27 11.45
N GLU A 214 21.55 -13.22 11.04
CA GLU A 214 23.00 -13.06 11.29
C GLU A 214 23.27 -12.79 12.80
N ASN A 215 22.46 -11.97 13.46
CA ASN A 215 22.59 -11.72 14.90
C ASN A 215 22.10 -12.90 15.77
N GLY A 216 21.12 -13.68 15.27
CA GLY A 216 20.61 -14.88 15.98
C GLY A 216 21.60 -16.04 16.03
N GLN A 217 22.55 -16.12 15.09
CA GLN A 217 23.65 -17.09 15.16
C GLN A 217 24.78 -16.64 16.09
N ALA A 218 24.97 -15.32 16.28
CA ALA A 218 25.98 -14.79 17.19
C ALA A 218 25.47 -14.67 18.65
N GLY A 219 24.15 -14.65 18.88
CA GLY A 219 23.51 -14.40 20.17
C GLY A 219 23.09 -15.63 20.97
N ARG A 220 23.49 -16.86 20.57
CA ARG A 220 23.10 -18.10 21.26
C ARG A 220 23.84 -18.38 22.57
N ALA A 221 24.58 -17.42 23.10
CA ALA A 221 25.42 -17.60 24.29
C ALA A 221 24.92 -16.98 25.60
N LEU A 222 23.77 -16.33 25.69
CA LEU A 222 23.27 -15.82 26.99
C LEU A 222 21.74 -15.64 27.01
N SER A 223 21.10 -16.36 27.94
CA SER A 223 19.76 -16.20 28.53
C SER A 223 18.56 -16.83 27.82
N SER A 224 17.99 -17.83 28.51
CA SER A 224 16.68 -18.45 28.25
C SER A 224 15.53 -17.50 28.55
N PRO A 225 14.50 -17.48 27.74
CA PRO A 225 13.15 -17.26 28.22
C PRO A 225 12.14 -18.27 27.64
N ASP A 226 11.03 -18.32 28.29
CA ASP A 226 9.92 -19.25 28.32
C ASP A 226 9.43 -19.75 26.93
N LYS A 227 9.08 -21.05 26.88
CA LYS A 227 8.83 -21.82 25.65
C LYS A 227 7.39 -21.79 25.14
N SER A 228 6.46 -21.07 25.75
CA SER A 228 5.03 -21.20 25.44
C SER A 228 4.51 -20.27 24.30
N ASP A 229 5.10 -19.10 24.11
CA ASP A 229 4.62 -18.15 23.08
C ASP A 229 5.27 -18.30 21.70
N ARG A 230 6.41 -19.00 21.63
CA ARG A 230 7.18 -19.14 20.37
C ARG A 230 6.51 -19.97 19.28
N LYS A 231 5.67 -20.96 19.63
CA LYS A 231 5.09 -21.90 18.65
C LYS A 231 3.96 -21.31 17.79
N ARG A 232 3.26 -20.25 18.24
CA ARG A 232 2.20 -19.61 17.45
C ARG A 232 2.75 -18.60 16.42
N ASP A 233 3.82 -17.89 16.77
CA ASP A 233 4.45 -16.92 15.88
C ASP A 233 5.30 -17.59 14.79
N GLU A 234 5.96 -18.70 15.09
CA GLU A 234 6.77 -19.47 14.14
C GLU A 234 5.91 -20.08 13.02
N ASN A 235 4.73 -20.60 13.31
CA ASN A 235 3.85 -21.23 12.31
C ASN A 235 3.21 -20.22 11.33
N ASN A 236 2.90 -19.01 11.80
CA ASN A 236 2.41 -17.92 10.91
C ASN A 236 3.56 -17.28 10.10
N GLN A 237 4.79 -17.32 10.62
CA GLN A 237 5.96 -16.83 9.91
C GLN A 237 6.40 -17.78 8.80
N GLU A 238 6.35 -19.10 9.01
CA GLU A 238 6.72 -20.09 7.98
C GLU A 238 5.78 -20.09 6.78
N LEU A 239 4.47 -19.94 6.97
CA LEU A 239 3.48 -19.90 5.88
C LEU A 239 3.68 -18.66 4.98
N SER A 240 4.03 -17.52 5.54
CA SER A 240 4.23 -16.28 4.81
C SER A 240 5.63 -16.17 4.16
N GLU A 241 6.64 -16.82 4.72
CA GLU A 241 7.96 -16.98 4.09
C GLU A 241 7.88 -17.87 2.85
N VAL A 242 7.05 -18.90 2.88
CA VAL A 242 6.86 -19.84 1.76
C VAL A 242 6.22 -19.13 0.54
N ASP A 243 5.25 -18.25 0.74
CA ASP A 243 4.59 -17.56 -0.38
C ASP A 243 5.48 -16.46 -1.00
N ASN A 244 6.26 -15.75 -0.18
CA ASN A 244 7.27 -14.82 -0.71
C ASN A 244 8.43 -15.54 -1.40
N LEU A 245 8.82 -16.72 -0.92
CA LEU A 245 9.84 -17.54 -1.57
C LEU A 245 9.36 -18.12 -2.89
N LYS A 246 8.08 -18.52 -2.99
CA LYS A 246 7.48 -19.01 -4.25
C LYS A 246 7.52 -17.95 -5.35
N TRP A 247 7.10 -16.71 -5.02
CA TRP A 247 7.15 -15.63 -6.00
C TRP A 247 8.58 -15.31 -6.45
N ILE A 248 9.55 -15.33 -5.53
CA ILE A 248 10.97 -15.14 -5.88
C ILE A 248 11.51 -16.29 -6.70
N GLN A 249 11.09 -17.53 -6.44
CA GLN A 249 11.43 -18.67 -7.28
C GLN A 249 10.84 -18.54 -8.67
N GLN A 250 9.58 -18.16 -8.80
CA GLN A 250 8.93 -17.87 -10.09
C GLN A 250 9.69 -16.78 -10.86
N LEU A 251 10.15 -15.71 -10.17
CA LEU A 251 10.95 -14.67 -10.80
C LEU A 251 12.32 -15.16 -11.25
N ALA A 252 12.95 -16.07 -10.49
CA ALA A 252 14.23 -16.67 -10.84
C ALA A 252 14.09 -17.66 -12.01
N ASP A 253 13.03 -18.45 -12.02
CA ASP A 253 12.72 -19.39 -13.11
C ASP A 253 12.43 -18.62 -14.41
N TRP A 254 11.67 -17.55 -14.31
CA TRP A 254 11.35 -16.66 -15.43
C TRP A 254 12.59 -15.96 -16.03
N THR A 255 13.51 -15.55 -15.16
CA THR A 255 14.79 -14.94 -15.60
C THR A 255 15.68 -15.94 -16.34
N SER A 256 15.56 -17.24 -16.05
CA SER A 256 16.31 -18.29 -16.73
C SER A 256 15.72 -18.68 -18.09
N GLU A 257 14.39 -18.45 -18.27
CA GLU A 257 13.66 -18.76 -19.50
C GLU A 257 13.67 -17.63 -20.53
N THR A 258 13.94 -16.37 -20.11
CA THR A 258 13.89 -15.20 -20.99
C THR A 258 15.30 -14.60 -21.17
N PRO A 259 16.01 -14.91 -22.26
CA PRO A 259 17.41 -14.46 -22.50
C PRO A 259 17.49 -12.94 -22.78
N ASP A 260 16.41 -12.30 -23.23
CA ASP A 260 16.40 -10.86 -23.55
C ASP A 260 15.99 -10.02 -22.35
N SER A 261 16.91 -9.17 -21.90
CA SER A 261 16.70 -8.26 -20.77
C SER A 261 15.55 -7.26 -20.97
N ASN A 262 15.22 -6.91 -22.22
CA ASN A 262 14.11 -5.98 -22.51
C ASN A 262 12.76 -6.69 -22.45
N GLU A 263 12.68 -7.92 -22.89
CA GLU A 263 11.48 -8.75 -22.80
C GLU A 263 11.19 -9.12 -21.34
N PHE A 264 12.22 -9.46 -20.57
CA PHE A 264 12.13 -9.66 -19.13
C PHE A 264 11.61 -8.41 -18.38
N LEU A 265 12.14 -7.24 -18.71
CA LEU A 265 11.67 -5.97 -18.13
C LEU A 265 10.24 -5.64 -18.55
N GLY A 266 9.85 -5.99 -19.78
CA GLY A 266 8.48 -5.86 -20.29
C GLY A 266 7.50 -6.71 -19.48
N SER A 267 7.78 -8.00 -19.36
CA SER A 267 6.97 -8.96 -18.61
C SER A 267 6.93 -8.63 -17.11
N LEU A 268 8.08 -8.22 -16.53
CA LEU A 268 8.14 -7.77 -15.15
C LEU A 268 7.32 -6.49 -14.91
N LYS A 269 7.30 -5.59 -15.89
CA LYS A 269 6.49 -4.36 -15.85
C LYS A 269 4.99 -4.68 -15.92
N GLU A 270 4.61 -5.64 -16.73
CA GLU A 270 3.25 -6.14 -16.85
C GLU A 270 2.77 -6.81 -15.55
N ASP A 271 3.59 -7.68 -14.97
CA ASP A 271 3.31 -8.40 -13.72
C ASP A 271 3.36 -7.50 -12.47
N LEU A 272 4.26 -6.50 -12.45
CA LEU A 272 4.30 -5.48 -11.39
C LEU A 272 3.22 -4.41 -11.56
N GLY A 273 2.75 -4.19 -12.79
CA GLY A 273 1.71 -3.24 -13.16
C GLY A 273 0.29 -3.77 -13.00
N SER A 274 0.09 -5.08 -12.79
CA SER A 274 -1.21 -5.67 -12.48
C SER A 274 -1.64 -5.24 -11.07
N SER A 275 -2.06 -3.99 -10.96
CA SER A 275 -2.82 -3.54 -9.80
C SER A 275 -4.18 -4.21 -9.86
N GLU A 276 -4.44 -5.14 -8.97
CA GLU A 276 -5.75 -5.73 -8.80
C GLU A 276 -6.72 -4.68 -8.27
N VAL A 277 -7.94 -4.70 -8.78
CA VAL A 277 -9.05 -3.90 -8.28
C VAL A 277 -9.92 -4.79 -7.40
N TYR A 278 -10.13 -4.37 -6.17
CA TYR A 278 -10.99 -5.07 -5.21
C TYR A 278 -12.36 -4.41 -5.17
N VAL A 279 -13.38 -5.12 -5.62
CA VAL A 279 -14.76 -4.66 -5.67
C VAL A 279 -15.65 -5.51 -4.77
N PHE A 280 -16.80 -4.98 -4.37
CA PHE A 280 -17.72 -5.64 -3.47
C PHE A 280 -18.98 -6.10 -4.21
N THR A 281 -19.47 -7.29 -3.87
CA THR A 281 -20.84 -7.67 -4.19
C THR A 281 -21.81 -6.90 -3.27
N PRO A 282 -23.11 -6.78 -3.61
CA PRO A 282 -24.12 -6.17 -2.72
C PRO A 282 -24.23 -6.86 -1.36
N LYS A 283 -23.79 -8.13 -1.26
CA LYS A 283 -23.73 -8.90 -0.01
C LYS A 283 -22.43 -8.69 0.78
N GLY A 284 -21.55 -7.79 0.33
CA GLY A 284 -20.27 -7.48 0.99
C GLY A 284 -19.13 -8.46 0.73
N LYS A 285 -19.28 -9.43 -0.18
CA LYS A 285 -18.19 -10.32 -0.57
C LYS A 285 -17.21 -9.56 -1.48
N ILE A 286 -15.91 -9.66 -1.19
CA ILE A 286 -14.84 -9.05 -1.98
C ILE A 286 -14.51 -9.96 -3.18
N VAL A 287 -14.38 -9.34 -4.35
CA VAL A 287 -13.92 -9.96 -5.60
C VAL A 287 -12.68 -9.22 -6.09
N SER A 288 -11.59 -9.94 -6.31
CA SER A 288 -10.36 -9.39 -6.92
C SER A 288 -10.47 -9.52 -8.44
N LEU A 289 -10.14 -8.46 -9.15
CA LEU A 289 -10.18 -8.36 -10.61
C LEU A 289 -8.88 -7.71 -11.11
N PRO A 290 -8.49 -7.93 -12.38
CA PRO A 290 -7.40 -7.17 -13.00
C PRO A 290 -7.65 -5.66 -12.98
N ALA A 291 -6.58 -4.87 -13.04
CA ALA A 291 -6.71 -3.42 -13.25
C ALA A 291 -7.48 -3.13 -14.55
N HIS A 292 -8.30 -2.08 -14.50
CA HIS A 292 -9.19 -1.69 -15.59
C HIS A 292 -10.31 -2.68 -15.91
N ALA A 293 -10.55 -3.67 -15.04
CA ALA A 293 -11.67 -4.58 -15.17
C ALA A 293 -13.01 -3.84 -15.22
N THR A 294 -13.95 -4.42 -15.92
CA THR A 294 -15.28 -3.89 -16.17
C THR A 294 -16.36 -4.68 -15.40
N PRO A 295 -17.61 -4.22 -15.35
CA PRO A 295 -18.70 -5.01 -14.81
C PRO A 295 -18.89 -6.38 -15.45
N VAL A 296 -18.48 -6.57 -16.70
CA VAL A 296 -18.53 -7.89 -17.36
C VAL A 296 -17.47 -8.82 -16.76
N ASP A 297 -16.24 -8.34 -16.56
CA ASP A 297 -15.17 -9.10 -15.88
C ASP A 297 -15.62 -9.51 -14.47
N PHE A 298 -16.23 -8.59 -13.74
CA PHE A 298 -16.81 -8.89 -12.42
C PHE A 298 -17.89 -9.97 -12.49
N ALA A 299 -18.80 -9.91 -13.47
CA ALA A 299 -19.88 -10.87 -13.62
C ALA A 299 -19.33 -12.29 -13.83
N TYR A 300 -18.31 -12.45 -14.67
CA TYR A 300 -17.63 -13.72 -14.92
C TYR A 300 -16.80 -14.19 -13.71
N ALA A 301 -16.15 -13.29 -13.00
CA ALA A 301 -15.40 -13.60 -11.78
C ALA A 301 -16.32 -14.09 -10.63
N VAL A 302 -17.58 -13.64 -10.59
CA VAL A 302 -18.57 -14.12 -9.64
C VAL A 302 -19.07 -15.52 -10.03
N HIS A 303 -19.54 -15.70 -11.27
CA HIS A 303 -19.97 -16.98 -11.82
C HIS A 303 -20.19 -16.88 -13.33
N THR A 304 -19.79 -17.92 -14.09
CA THR A 304 -19.92 -17.96 -15.55
C THR A 304 -21.37 -17.73 -16.03
N GLU A 305 -22.38 -18.30 -15.35
CA GLU A 305 -23.79 -18.07 -15.69
C GLU A 305 -24.22 -16.61 -15.46
N VAL A 306 -23.69 -15.95 -14.44
CA VAL A 306 -23.96 -14.51 -14.21
C VAL A 306 -23.37 -13.71 -15.36
N GLY A 307 -22.14 -14.03 -15.78
CA GLY A 307 -21.50 -13.45 -16.94
C GLY A 307 -22.33 -13.62 -18.21
N HIS A 308 -22.76 -14.83 -18.53
CA HIS A 308 -23.57 -15.13 -19.73
C HIS A 308 -24.93 -14.41 -19.76
N ARG A 309 -25.54 -14.18 -18.61
CA ARG A 309 -26.87 -13.56 -18.49
C ARG A 309 -26.80 -12.04 -18.18
N THR A 310 -25.63 -11.42 -18.24
CA THR A 310 -25.46 -10.00 -17.94
C THR A 310 -26.19 -9.14 -18.96
N MET A 311 -27.07 -8.26 -18.47
CA MET A 311 -27.79 -7.26 -19.27
C MET A 311 -27.37 -5.84 -18.95
N GLY A 312 -26.88 -5.61 -17.74
CA GLY A 312 -26.49 -4.30 -17.26
C GLY A 312 -25.81 -4.40 -15.90
N ALA A 313 -25.30 -3.30 -15.40
CA ALA A 313 -24.66 -3.22 -14.09
C ALA A 313 -25.02 -1.94 -13.36
N ARG A 314 -25.00 -2.03 -12.03
CA ARG A 314 -25.00 -0.86 -11.16
C ARG A 314 -23.70 -0.83 -10.37
N VAL A 315 -23.06 0.32 -10.36
CA VAL A 315 -21.88 0.58 -9.54
C VAL A 315 -22.26 1.63 -8.51
N ASN A 316 -22.08 1.30 -7.24
CA ASN A 316 -22.48 2.14 -6.11
C ASN A 316 -23.96 2.59 -6.17
N GLY A 317 -24.83 1.69 -6.62
CA GLY A 317 -26.27 1.92 -6.76
C GLY A 317 -26.71 2.67 -8.02
N ARG A 318 -25.78 3.14 -8.87
CA ARG A 318 -26.07 3.84 -10.13
C ARG A 318 -25.91 2.93 -11.32
N LEU A 319 -26.83 2.99 -12.26
CA LEU A 319 -26.73 2.26 -13.53
C LEU A 319 -25.56 2.81 -14.34
N VAL A 320 -24.68 1.94 -14.81
CA VAL A 320 -23.49 2.30 -15.60
C VAL A 320 -23.41 1.47 -16.88
N PRO A 321 -22.74 1.97 -17.94
CA PRO A 321 -22.37 1.16 -19.10
C PRO A 321 -21.51 -0.04 -18.72
N LEU A 322 -21.58 -1.15 -19.48
CA LEU A 322 -20.83 -2.37 -19.20
C LEU A 322 -19.32 -2.27 -19.46
N ASP A 323 -18.88 -1.26 -20.22
CA ASP A 323 -17.48 -0.91 -20.51
C ASP A 323 -16.87 0.05 -19.47
N THR A 324 -17.61 0.41 -18.42
CA THR A 324 -17.12 1.27 -17.33
C THR A 324 -16.00 0.58 -16.56
N THR A 325 -14.87 1.24 -16.40
CA THR A 325 -13.77 0.73 -15.56
C THR A 325 -14.17 0.80 -14.08
N LEU A 326 -13.94 -0.30 -13.36
CA LEU A 326 -14.22 -0.41 -11.94
C LEU A 326 -13.04 0.10 -11.09
N ASP A 327 -13.37 0.79 -10.01
CA ASP A 327 -12.41 1.30 -9.04
C ASP A 327 -12.40 0.49 -7.74
N ASN A 328 -11.27 0.58 -7.02
CA ASN A 328 -11.13 -0.07 -5.71
C ASN A 328 -12.21 0.42 -4.72
N GLY A 329 -12.98 -0.52 -4.19
CA GLY A 329 -14.02 -0.24 -3.20
C GLY A 329 -15.41 -0.07 -3.80
N ASP A 330 -15.57 -0.20 -5.13
CA ASP A 330 -16.86 -0.16 -5.78
C ASP A 330 -17.75 -1.33 -5.36
N THR A 331 -19.04 -1.05 -5.15
CA THR A 331 -20.06 -2.08 -4.97
C THR A 331 -20.76 -2.33 -6.30
N VAL A 332 -20.58 -3.52 -6.84
CA VAL A 332 -21.07 -3.89 -8.18
C VAL A 332 -22.25 -4.86 -8.08
N GLU A 333 -23.36 -4.48 -8.68
CA GLU A 333 -24.57 -5.31 -8.82
C GLU A 333 -24.81 -5.60 -10.30
N ILE A 334 -24.86 -6.89 -10.66
CA ILE A 334 -25.13 -7.33 -12.04
C ILE A 334 -26.63 -7.56 -12.24
N LEU A 335 -27.16 -6.95 -13.27
CA LEU A 335 -28.54 -7.16 -13.71
C LEU A 335 -28.55 -8.30 -14.74
N THR A 336 -29.18 -9.42 -14.41
CA THR A 336 -29.21 -10.61 -15.25
C THR A 336 -30.57 -10.79 -15.97
N SER A 337 -30.51 -11.29 -17.19
CA SER A 337 -31.70 -11.71 -17.93
C SER A 337 -32.36 -12.96 -17.32
N LYS A 338 -33.68 -13.01 -17.35
CA LYS A 338 -34.46 -14.20 -17.01
C LYS A 338 -34.68 -15.14 -18.21
N SER A 339 -34.25 -14.72 -19.42
CA SER A 339 -34.38 -15.50 -20.62
C SER A 339 -33.28 -16.56 -20.71
N ASP A 340 -33.63 -17.79 -21.02
CA ASP A 340 -32.68 -18.90 -21.24
C ASP A 340 -31.89 -18.76 -22.56
N THR A 341 -32.31 -17.83 -23.43
CA THR A 341 -31.63 -17.54 -24.71
C THR A 341 -30.63 -16.35 -24.59
N ALA A 342 -30.47 -15.76 -23.41
CA ALA A 342 -29.51 -14.69 -23.20
C ALA A 342 -28.09 -15.26 -23.25
N GLY A 343 -27.22 -14.62 -24.06
CA GLY A 343 -25.82 -14.99 -24.21
C GLY A 343 -24.91 -13.76 -24.26
N PRO A 344 -23.59 -13.96 -24.17
CA PRO A 344 -22.61 -12.89 -24.20
C PRO A 344 -22.64 -12.16 -25.55
N SER A 345 -22.51 -10.82 -25.52
CA SER A 345 -22.34 -10.00 -26.72
C SER A 345 -20.92 -10.08 -27.24
N ARG A 346 -20.76 -10.12 -28.57
CA ARG A 346 -19.44 -10.01 -29.23
C ARG A 346 -18.74 -8.67 -28.97
N ASP A 347 -19.52 -7.63 -28.72
CA ASP A 347 -18.99 -6.29 -28.45
C ASP A 347 -18.16 -6.23 -27.15
N TRP A 348 -18.43 -7.16 -26.20
CA TRP A 348 -17.69 -7.24 -24.94
C TRP A 348 -16.21 -7.58 -25.13
N LEU A 349 -15.87 -8.30 -26.20
CA LEU A 349 -14.48 -8.66 -26.53
C LEU A 349 -13.59 -7.44 -26.77
N SER A 350 -14.16 -6.26 -26.96
CA SER A 350 -13.41 -5.01 -27.19
C SER A 350 -12.92 -4.34 -25.90
N PHE A 351 -13.46 -4.69 -24.74
CA PHE A 351 -13.18 -4.01 -23.47
C PHE A 351 -13.01 -4.91 -22.24
N VAL A 352 -13.29 -6.21 -22.33
CA VAL A 352 -13.01 -7.15 -21.22
C VAL A 352 -11.50 -7.42 -21.07
N GLN A 353 -11.06 -7.70 -19.84
CA GLN A 353 -9.67 -7.96 -19.49
C GLN A 353 -9.38 -9.46 -19.32
#